data_77e0bea73b0605e19c883f6c6f20349c
#
_entry.id   77e0bea73b0605e19c883f6c6f20349c
#
_cell.length_a   1.000
_cell.length_b   1.000
_cell.length_c   1.000
_cell.angle_alpha   90.00
_cell.angle_beta   90.00
_cell.angle_gamma   90.00
#
_symmetry.space_group_name_H-M   'P 1'
#
loop_
_entity.id
_entity.type
_entity.pdbx_description
1 polymer ?
#
loop_
_entity_poly.entity_id
_entity_poly.type
_entity_poly.pdbx_seq_one_letter_code
_entity_poly.pdbx_strand_id
1 'polypeptide(L)'
;GVALLFWAMPDEFFGDYLSSADHTYMKQFVEAGYIPQQLAGDILNNMSDMRRAMFRADALRSFIVVGVGLLVLVAYRWKRIKEVPMVACLIILCLADMWGVNKRYLNDAMFSTPTATQQALQPTRADQFILQQDSGAYDRVLNLTVSTFNDNTTSYHHKSVGGYHPAKLRRYQELIEEHIQKEMGRISGAIYATGQDLTQCDGDSLFPVLNMLNTRWVIVGDGKSAPMAVANPWAAGNAWFASEVKYVADADAELAALHHINPKLTAVADERFRDVLGESSGRDSLSQVVLQSYDANRLVYECTSQQ
;
A
#
# COMPACT_ATOMS: atom_id res chain seq x y z
N GLY A 1 6.30 -40.72 14.06
CA GLY A 1 6.50 -39.97 15.26
C GLY A 1 5.56 -38.79 15.40
N VAL A 2 6.15 -37.59 15.59
CA VAL A 2 5.43 -36.37 15.96
C VAL A 2 4.31 -36.00 14.97
N ALA A 3 4.51 -36.12 13.67
CA ALA A 3 3.48 -35.84 12.67
C ALA A 3 2.23 -36.74 12.80
N LEU A 4 2.42 -38.01 13.21
CA LEU A 4 1.31 -38.93 13.47
C LEU A 4 0.53 -38.52 14.72
N LEU A 5 1.20 -38.04 15.76
CA LEU A 5 0.56 -37.50 16.96
C LEU A 5 -0.29 -36.26 16.61
N PHE A 6 0.24 -35.33 15.84
CA PHE A 6 -0.50 -34.16 15.37
C PHE A 6 -1.73 -34.52 14.53
N TRP A 7 -1.63 -35.55 13.71
CA TRP A 7 -2.78 -36.05 12.96
C TRP A 7 -3.86 -36.68 13.86
N ALA A 8 -3.43 -37.50 14.85
CA ALA A 8 -4.33 -38.25 15.72
C ALA A 8 -4.98 -37.35 16.80
N MET A 9 -4.26 -36.37 17.31
CA MET A 9 -4.65 -35.55 18.45
C MET A 9 -4.45 -34.05 18.12
N PRO A 10 -5.12 -33.50 17.09
CA PRO A 10 -4.88 -32.14 16.62
C PRO A 10 -5.24 -31.09 17.68
N ASP A 11 -6.27 -31.32 18.48
CA ASP A 11 -6.84 -30.36 19.43
C ASP A 11 -6.00 -30.18 20.70
N GLU A 12 -5.19 -31.18 21.04
CA GLU A 12 -4.33 -31.11 22.23
C GLU A 12 -3.18 -30.10 22.10
N PHE A 13 -2.86 -29.69 20.86
CA PHE A 13 -1.70 -28.85 20.59
C PHE A 13 -2.05 -27.38 20.23
N PHE A 14 -3.22 -27.13 19.62
CA PHE A 14 -3.56 -25.83 19.06
C PHE A 14 -4.92 -25.29 19.50
N GLY A 15 -5.61 -25.95 20.37
CA GLY A 15 -6.91 -25.53 20.93
C GLY A 15 -7.97 -25.38 19.81
N ASP A 16 -8.57 -24.22 19.72
CA ASP A 16 -9.67 -23.92 18.79
C ASP A 16 -9.22 -23.44 17.40
N TYR A 17 -7.92 -23.37 17.14
CA TYR A 17 -7.34 -22.88 15.88
C TYR A 17 -7.67 -21.42 15.54
N LEU A 18 -8.12 -20.64 16.51
CA LEU A 18 -8.42 -19.23 16.38
C LEU A 18 -7.40 -18.37 17.12
N SER A 19 -7.01 -17.27 16.51
CA SER A 19 -6.15 -16.30 17.16
C SER A 19 -6.97 -15.22 17.89
N SER A 20 -6.37 -14.53 18.83
CA SER A 20 -6.99 -13.36 19.47
C SER A 20 -7.37 -12.27 18.45
N ALA A 21 -6.61 -12.17 17.34
CA ALA A 21 -6.91 -11.25 16.26
C ALA A 21 -8.21 -11.65 15.53
N ASP A 22 -8.46 -12.93 15.27
CA ASP A 22 -9.70 -13.39 14.63
C ASP A 22 -10.93 -12.97 15.43
N HIS A 23 -10.87 -13.16 16.75
CA HIS A 23 -11.94 -12.74 17.66
C HIS A 23 -12.12 -11.22 17.68
N THR A 24 -11.02 -10.46 17.72
CA THR A 24 -11.06 -9.00 17.72
C THR A 24 -11.67 -8.45 16.43
N TYR A 25 -11.26 -8.95 15.27
CA TYR A 25 -11.83 -8.54 13.99
C TYR A 25 -13.34 -8.86 13.89
N MET A 26 -13.75 -10.07 14.27
CA MET A 26 -15.16 -10.42 14.25
C MET A 26 -15.98 -9.53 15.17
N LYS A 27 -15.47 -9.23 16.37
CA LYS A 27 -16.11 -8.30 17.30
C LYS A 27 -16.28 -6.90 16.70
N GLN A 28 -15.25 -6.36 16.04
CA GLN A 28 -15.32 -5.07 15.35
C GLN A 28 -16.38 -5.05 14.24
N PHE A 29 -16.48 -6.12 13.44
CA PHE A 29 -17.51 -6.22 12.40
C PHE A 29 -18.93 -6.26 12.96
N VAL A 30 -19.14 -6.93 14.09
CA VAL A 30 -20.44 -6.96 14.78
C VAL A 30 -20.76 -5.59 15.37
N GLU A 31 -19.82 -4.94 16.08
CA GLU A 31 -20.00 -3.62 16.69
C GLU A 31 -20.24 -2.54 15.63
N ALA A 32 -19.62 -2.63 14.47
CA ALA A 32 -19.86 -1.74 13.34
C ALA A 32 -21.18 -2.02 12.59
N GLY A 33 -21.93 -3.07 12.97
CA GLY A 33 -23.21 -3.43 12.36
C GLY A 33 -23.10 -4.08 10.99
N TYR A 34 -21.90 -4.50 10.55
CA TYR A 34 -21.71 -5.14 9.25
C TYR A 34 -22.27 -6.56 9.21
N ILE A 35 -22.21 -7.30 10.32
CA ILE A 35 -22.69 -8.68 10.43
C ILE A 35 -23.42 -8.91 11.76
N PRO A 36 -24.46 -9.79 11.78
CA PRO A 36 -25.09 -10.22 13.02
C PRO A 36 -24.13 -11.06 13.88
N GLN A 37 -24.28 -11.00 15.20
CA GLN A 37 -23.45 -11.76 16.14
C GLN A 37 -23.50 -13.27 15.89
N GLN A 38 -24.66 -13.82 15.52
CA GLN A 38 -24.82 -15.22 15.19
C GLN A 38 -23.96 -15.64 13.99
N LEU A 39 -23.98 -14.83 12.93
CA LEU A 39 -23.16 -15.08 11.73
C LEU A 39 -21.66 -15.00 12.02
N ALA A 40 -21.24 -14.09 12.90
CA ALA A 40 -19.86 -14.02 13.36
C ALA A 40 -19.41 -15.30 14.06
N GLY A 41 -20.29 -15.88 14.91
CA GLY A 41 -20.04 -17.18 15.54
C GLY A 41 -19.91 -18.32 14.53
N ASP A 42 -20.81 -18.37 13.55
CA ASP A 42 -20.76 -19.38 12.49
C ASP A 42 -19.50 -19.27 11.63
N ILE A 43 -19.06 -18.05 11.33
CA ILE A 43 -17.81 -17.80 10.59
C ILE A 43 -16.60 -18.29 11.39
N LEU A 44 -16.51 -17.97 12.68
CA LEU A 44 -15.42 -18.42 13.53
C LEU A 44 -15.38 -19.95 13.63
N ASN A 45 -16.52 -20.60 13.83
CA ASN A 45 -16.59 -22.07 13.88
C ASN A 45 -16.14 -22.70 12.56
N ASN A 46 -16.61 -22.19 11.42
CA ASN A 46 -16.19 -22.67 10.11
C ASN A 46 -14.69 -22.46 9.87
N MET A 47 -14.14 -21.32 10.30
CA MET A 47 -12.69 -21.07 10.22
C MET A 47 -11.89 -22.05 11.07
N SER A 48 -12.34 -22.34 12.29
CA SER A 48 -11.74 -23.33 13.18
C SER A 48 -11.73 -24.71 12.53
N ASP A 49 -12.88 -25.18 12.05
CA ASP A 49 -13.02 -26.49 11.41
C ASP A 49 -12.18 -26.63 10.14
N MET A 50 -12.14 -25.60 9.30
CA MET A 50 -11.29 -25.58 8.11
C MET A 50 -9.80 -25.64 8.46
N ARG A 51 -9.34 -24.83 9.41
CA ARG A 51 -7.94 -24.81 9.85
C ARG A 51 -7.53 -26.16 10.47
N ARG A 52 -8.41 -26.74 11.27
CA ARG A 52 -8.23 -28.09 11.85
C ARG A 52 -8.10 -29.15 10.76
N ALA A 53 -8.99 -29.14 9.78
CA ALA A 53 -8.95 -30.09 8.66
C ALA A 53 -7.67 -29.95 7.83
N MET A 54 -7.25 -28.71 7.55
CA MET A 54 -5.99 -28.42 6.85
C MET A 54 -4.78 -28.93 7.63
N PHE A 55 -4.73 -28.65 8.94
CA PHE A 55 -3.64 -29.10 9.80
C PHE A 55 -3.53 -30.64 9.83
N ARG A 56 -4.65 -31.35 10.00
CA ARG A 56 -4.66 -32.82 9.95
C ARG A 56 -4.19 -33.37 8.62
N ALA A 57 -4.64 -32.78 7.51
CA ALA A 57 -4.22 -33.18 6.17
C ALA A 57 -2.72 -33.00 5.97
N ASP A 58 -2.16 -31.88 6.41
CA ASP A 58 -0.73 -31.60 6.30
C ASP A 58 0.13 -32.47 7.25
N ALA A 59 -0.37 -32.76 8.44
CA ALA A 59 0.29 -33.67 9.37
C ALA A 59 0.37 -35.10 8.82
N LEU A 60 -0.72 -35.60 8.23
CA LEU A 60 -0.76 -36.91 7.57
C LEU A 60 0.18 -36.98 6.36
N ARG A 61 0.13 -35.94 5.53
CA ARG A 61 1.04 -35.83 4.38
C ARG A 61 2.51 -35.83 4.80
N SER A 62 2.86 -35.05 5.82
CA SER A 62 4.23 -35.00 6.37
C SER A 62 4.65 -36.36 6.92
N PHE A 63 3.74 -37.07 7.58
CA PHE A 63 4.00 -38.44 8.07
C PHE A 63 4.31 -39.39 6.91
N ILE A 64 3.52 -39.34 5.82
CA ILE A 64 3.72 -40.19 4.63
C ILE A 64 5.05 -39.90 3.96
N VAL A 65 5.34 -38.60 3.70
CA VAL A 65 6.57 -38.16 3.01
C VAL A 65 7.81 -38.58 3.80
N VAL A 66 7.83 -38.32 5.10
CA VAL A 66 8.96 -38.70 5.98
C VAL A 66 9.06 -40.23 6.07
N GLY A 67 7.93 -40.95 6.16
CA GLY A 67 7.88 -42.41 6.20
C GLY A 67 8.46 -43.04 4.93
N VAL A 68 8.05 -42.57 3.76
CA VAL A 68 8.58 -43.03 2.46
C VAL A 68 10.08 -42.71 2.33
N GLY A 69 10.53 -41.53 2.72
CA GLY A 69 11.95 -41.16 2.74
C GLY A 69 12.76 -42.08 3.64
N LEU A 70 12.25 -42.40 4.82
CA LEU A 70 12.88 -43.35 5.74
C LEU A 70 12.97 -44.76 5.14
N LEU A 71 11.92 -45.23 4.48
CA LEU A 71 11.93 -46.56 3.82
C LEU A 71 12.98 -46.63 2.71
N VAL A 72 13.15 -45.57 1.92
CA VAL A 72 14.19 -45.48 0.90
C VAL A 72 15.58 -45.54 1.53
N LEU A 73 15.83 -44.85 2.64
CA LEU A 73 17.10 -44.88 3.35
C LEU A 73 17.38 -46.24 3.97
N VAL A 74 16.37 -46.88 4.55
CA VAL A 74 16.50 -48.25 5.11
C VAL A 74 16.82 -49.28 4.02
N ALA A 75 16.13 -49.18 2.85
CA ALA A 75 16.42 -50.03 1.70
C ALA A 75 17.87 -49.85 1.19
N TYR A 76 18.37 -48.65 1.16
CA TYR A 76 19.77 -48.35 0.87
C TYR A 76 20.70 -48.97 1.93
N ARG A 77 20.42 -48.78 3.21
CA ARG A 77 21.22 -49.34 4.32
C ARG A 77 21.29 -50.86 4.27
N TRP A 78 20.22 -51.50 3.84
CA TRP A 78 20.16 -52.96 3.66
C TRP A 78 20.72 -53.42 2.31
N LYS A 79 21.37 -52.50 1.54
CA LYS A 79 21.97 -52.78 0.23
C LYS A 79 20.98 -53.31 -0.83
N ARG A 80 19.67 -53.03 -0.65
CA ARG A 80 18.63 -53.41 -1.62
C ARG A 80 18.59 -52.49 -2.81
N ILE A 81 19.02 -51.21 -2.65
CA ILE A 81 19.13 -50.21 -3.72
C ILE A 81 20.53 -49.61 -3.69
N LYS A 82 21.00 -49.15 -4.85
CA LYS A 82 22.27 -48.46 -5.01
C LYS A 82 22.13 -46.98 -4.67
N GLU A 83 23.24 -46.26 -4.55
CA GLU A 83 23.28 -44.85 -4.18
C GLU A 83 22.52 -43.94 -5.18
N VAL A 84 22.76 -44.08 -6.49
CA VAL A 84 22.11 -43.24 -7.51
C VAL A 84 20.58 -43.35 -7.47
N PRO A 85 19.95 -44.55 -7.52
CA PRO A 85 18.50 -44.64 -7.42
C PRO A 85 17.95 -44.17 -6.05
N MET A 86 18.70 -44.31 -4.95
CA MET A 86 18.30 -43.77 -3.66
C MET A 86 18.17 -42.23 -3.73
N VAL A 87 19.21 -41.57 -4.24
CA VAL A 87 19.21 -40.11 -4.40
C VAL A 87 18.10 -39.65 -5.34
N ALA A 88 17.91 -40.36 -6.46
CA ALA A 88 16.82 -40.05 -7.40
C ALA A 88 15.44 -40.17 -6.75
N CYS A 89 15.19 -41.22 -5.96
CA CYS A 89 13.93 -41.37 -5.23
C CYS A 89 13.68 -40.24 -4.22
N LEU A 90 14.71 -39.82 -3.47
CA LEU A 90 14.58 -38.71 -2.53
C LEU A 90 14.32 -37.38 -3.24
N ILE A 91 15.00 -37.11 -4.36
CA ILE A 91 14.74 -35.91 -5.17
C ILE A 91 13.30 -35.91 -5.69
N ILE A 92 12.83 -37.02 -6.27
CA ILE A 92 11.45 -37.12 -6.76
C ILE A 92 10.45 -36.91 -5.61
N LEU A 93 10.69 -37.49 -4.44
CA LEU A 93 9.84 -37.33 -3.28
C LEU A 93 9.76 -35.86 -2.84
N CYS A 94 10.90 -35.18 -2.74
CA CYS A 94 10.95 -33.75 -2.41
C CYS A 94 10.24 -32.89 -3.46
N LEU A 95 10.47 -33.15 -4.77
CA LEU A 95 9.82 -32.42 -5.84
C LEU A 95 8.30 -32.61 -5.81
N ALA A 96 7.81 -33.84 -5.62
CA ALA A 96 6.39 -34.13 -5.52
C ALA A 96 5.74 -33.45 -4.32
N ASP A 97 6.43 -33.42 -3.18
CA ASP A 97 5.98 -32.74 -1.96
C ASP A 97 5.89 -31.23 -2.18
N MET A 98 6.96 -30.61 -2.67
CA MET A 98 7.00 -29.18 -2.94
C MET A 98 5.99 -28.76 -4.03
N TRP A 99 5.83 -29.58 -5.07
CA TRP A 99 4.84 -29.33 -6.10
C TRP A 99 3.41 -29.26 -5.54
N GLY A 100 3.06 -30.24 -4.68
CA GLY A 100 1.74 -30.28 -4.05
C GLY A 100 1.46 -29.05 -3.17
N VAL A 101 2.47 -28.52 -2.46
CA VAL A 101 2.35 -27.28 -1.68
C VAL A 101 2.26 -26.06 -2.60
N ASN A 102 3.17 -25.96 -3.57
CA ASN A 102 3.25 -24.79 -4.44
C ASN A 102 1.96 -24.59 -5.26
N LYS A 103 1.32 -25.68 -5.71
CA LYS A 103 0.04 -25.61 -6.42
C LYS A 103 -1.12 -25.03 -5.58
N ARG A 104 -1.04 -25.01 -4.25
CA ARG A 104 -2.04 -24.32 -3.41
C ARG A 104 -1.96 -22.80 -3.56
N TYR A 105 -0.74 -22.26 -3.72
CA TYR A 105 -0.47 -20.84 -3.78
C TYR A 105 -0.33 -20.33 -5.23
N LEU A 106 0.26 -21.16 -6.10
CA LEU A 106 0.47 -20.84 -7.51
C LEU A 106 -0.26 -21.86 -8.39
N ASN A 107 -1.55 -21.68 -8.54
CA ASN A 107 -2.42 -22.52 -9.37
C ASN A 107 -2.85 -21.78 -10.63
N ASP A 108 -3.53 -22.50 -11.53
CA ASP A 108 -3.87 -21.98 -12.85
C ASP A 108 -4.83 -20.77 -12.80
N ALA A 109 -5.60 -20.62 -11.70
CA ALA A 109 -6.47 -19.45 -11.48
C ALA A 109 -5.68 -18.16 -11.16
N MET A 110 -4.41 -18.28 -10.78
CA MET A 110 -3.54 -17.13 -10.50
C MET A 110 -2.88 -16.55 -11.76
N PHE A 111 -3.00 -17.26 -12.89
CA PHE A 111 -2.46 -16.81 -14.17
C PHE A 111 -3.57 -16.14 -14.99
N SER A 112 -3.30 -14.94 -15.43
CA SER A 112 -4.14 -14.23 -16.40
C SER A 112 -3.50 -14.25 -17.78
N THR A 113 -4.33 -14.14 -18.82
CA THR A 113 -3.80 -13.98 -20.18
C THR A 113 -3.16 -12.59 -20.32
N PRO A 114 -2.13 -12.44 -21.18
CA PRO A 114 -1.54 -11.13 -21.46
C PRO A 114 -2.57 -10.08 -21.88
N THR A 115 -3.58 -10.49 -22.66
CA THR A 115 -4.69 -9.62 -23.08
C THR A 115 -5.53 -9.13 -21.89
N ALA A 116 -5.87 -10.01 -20.94
CA ALA A 116 -6.62 -9.61 -19.74
C ALA A 116 -5.83 -8.63 -18.87
N THR A 117 -4.52 -8.85 -18.72
CA THR A 117 -3.63 -7.92 -18.01
C THR A 117 -3.56 -6.57 -18.72
N GLN A 118 -3.40 -6.54 -20.02
CA GLN A 118 -3.39 -5.31 -20.81
C GLN A 118 -4.72 -4.55 -20.70
N GLN A 119 -5.85 -5.26 -20.73
CA GLN A 119 -7.17 -4.64 -20.55
C GLN A 119 -7.34 -4.04 -19.16
N ALA A 120 -6.88 -4.71 -18.11
CA ALA A 120 -6.93 -4.21 -16.74
C ALA A 120 -6.07 -2.95 -16.52
N LEU A 121 -5.05 -2.74 -17.37
CA LEU A 121 -4.17 -1.58 -17.32
C LEU A 121 -4.55 -0.50 -18.33
N GLN A 122 -5.68 -0.60 -19.01
CA GLN A 122 -6.14 0.47 -19.89
C GLN A 122 -6.53 1.72 -19.08
N PRO A 123 -6.22 2.93 -19.59
CA PRO A 123 -6.57 4.16 -18.92
C PRO A 123 -8.11 4.31 -18.83
N THR A 124 -8.60 4.61 -17.64
CA THR A 124 -10.01 4.94 -17.41
C THR A 124 -10.38 6.27 -18.08
N ARG A 125 -11.65 6.63 -18.09
CA ARG A 125 -12.09 7.96 -18.57
C ARG A 125 -11.45 9.10 -17.76
N ALA A 126 -11.27 8.92 -16.46
CA ALA A 126 -10.61 9.89 -15.60
C ALA A 126 -9.14 10.04 -15.99
N ASP A 127 -8.43 8.92 -16.21
CA ASP A 127 -7.03 8.95 -16.65
C ASP A 127 -6.87 9.62 -18.01
N GLN A 128 -7.74 9.30 -18.97
CA GLN A 128 -7.72 9.92 -20.30
C GLN A 128 -7.96 11.43 -20.23
N PHE A 129 -8.92 11.86 -19.38
CA PHE A 129 -9.16 13.27 -19.16
C PHE A 129 -7.93 13.99 -18.59
N ILE A 130 -7.31 13.45 -17.54
CA ILE A 130 -6.09 14.01 -16.94
C ILE A 130 -4.97 14.09 -17.96
N LEU A 131 -4.72 13.03 -18.73
CA LEU A 131 -3.67 12.97 -19.75
C LEU A 131 -3.89 14.00 -20.87
N GLN A 132 -5.14 14.34 -21.18
CA GLN A 132 -5.46 15.39 -22.16
C GLN A 132 -5.27 16.82 -21.62
N GLN A 133 -5.44 17.01 -20.31
CA GLN A 133 -5.25 18.30 -19.64
C GLN A 133 -3.80 18.56 -19.25
N ASP A 134 -2.98 17.50 -19.21
CA ASP A 134 -1.62 17.55 -18.72
C ASP A 134 -0.72 18.31 -19.69
N SER A 135 -0.44 19.53 -19.32
CA SER A 135 0.57 20.35 -19.98
C SER A 135 1.98 20.14 -19.41
N GLY A 136 2.17 19.32 -18.42
CA GLY A 136 3.46 19.30 -17.75
C GLY A 136 3.75 18.15 -16.81
N ALA A 137 3.54 16.92 -17.14
CA ALA A 137 4.15 15.68 -16.58
C ALA A 137 4.55 15.63 -15.06
N TYR A 138 4.18 16.62 -14.22
CA TYR A 138 4.75 16.82 -12.88
C TYR A 138 3.70 16.86 -11.78
N ASP A 139 2.44 16.91 -12.17
CA ASP A 139 1.32 16.92 -11.27
C ASP A 139 1.11 15.50 -10.70
N ARG A 140 0.73 15.43 -9.43
CA ARG A 140 0.39 14.14 -8.82
C ARG A 140 -1.10 13.92 -8.82
N VAL A 141 -1.46 12.64 -8.85
CA VAL A 141 -2.84 12.17 -8.83
C VAL A 141 -3.10 11.40 -7.54
N LEU A 142 -4.17 11.76 -6.86
CA LEU A 142 -4.74 11.01 -5.74
C LEU A 142 -5.93 10.20 -6.26
N ASN A 143 -5.82 8.89 -6.27
CA ASN A 143 -6.91 8.02 -6.68
C ASN A 143 -7.63 7.43 -5.45
N LEU A 144 -8.89 7.84 -5.24
CA LEU A 144 -9.75 7.39 -4.15
C LEU A 144 -10.65 6.21 -4.55
N THR A 145 -10.59 5.74 -5.80
CA THR A 145 -11.38 4.60 -6.27
C THR A 145 -10.71 3.25 -6.04
N VAL A 146 -9.44 3.27 -5.65
CA VAL A 146 -8.63 2.10 -5.34
C VAL A 146 -8.07 2.21 -3.93
N SER A 147 -7.44 1.15 -3.42
CA SER A 147 -6.71 1.22 -2.15
C SER A 147 -5.43 2.03 -2.35
N THR A 148 -5.50 3.34 -2.11
CA THR A 148 -4.48 4.34 -2.48
C THR A 148 -3.04 3.91 -2.18
N PHE A 149 -2.79 3.24 -1.03
CA PHE A 149 -1.44 2.85 -0.60
C PHE A 149 -1.13 1.36 -0.77
N ASN A 150 -2.07 0.57 -1.31
CA ASN A 150 -1.91 -0.87 -1.56
C ASN A 150 -2.16 -1.26 -3.02
N ASP A 151 -2.33 -0.27 -3.91
CA ASP A 151 -2.59 -0.46 -5.33
C ASP A 151 -1.61 0.37 -6.16
N ASN A 152 -1.15 -0.15 -7.28
CA ASN A 152 -0.19 0.49 -8.17
C ASN A 152 -0.77 0.88 -9.54
N THR A 153 -2.06 0.63 -9.78
CA THR A 153 -2.66 0.86 -11.11
C THR A 153 -2.59 2.31 -11.55
N THR A 154 -2.78 3.25 -10.62
CA THR A 154 -2.65 4.69 -10.90
C THR A 154 -1.27 5.06 -11.44
N SER A 155 -0.22 4.39 -10.98
CA SER A 155 1.17 4.68 -11.37
C SER A 155 1.53 4.27 -12.81
N TYR A 156 0.66 3.51 -13.50
CA TYR A 156 0.85 3.21 -14.91
C TYR A 156 0.63 4.43 -15.81
N HIS A 157 -0.19 5.37 -15.38
CA HIS A 157 -0.58 6.53 -16.18
C HIS A 157 -0.14 7.86 -15.58
N HIS A 158 0.02 7.93 -14.25
CA HIS A 158 0.24 9.17 -13.52
C HIS A 158 1.30 9.04 -12.44
N LYS A 159 1.86 10.16 -11.99
CA LYS A 159 2.60 10.24 -10.74
C LYS A 159 1.61 10.18 -9.58
N SER A 160 1.55 9.05 -8.90
CA SER A 160 0.62 8.83 -7.82
C SER A 160 1.12 9.40 -6.49
N VAL A 161 0.21 9.94 -5.67
CA VAL A 161 0.45 10.20 -4.24
C VAL A 161 0.58 8.88 -3.47
N GLY A 162 -0.14 7.85 -3.94
CA GLY A 162 -0.16 6.52 -3.34
C GLY A 162 0.80 5.53 -3.97
N GLY A 163 0.42 4.26 -3.87
CA GLY A 163 1.15 3.13 -4.41
C GLY A 163 1.63 2.16 -3.34
N TYR A 164 1.73 0.88 -3.70
CA TYR A 164 2.29 -0.15 -2.84
C TYR A 164 3.79 -0.29 -3.09
N HIS A 165 4.58 -0.13 -2.03
CA HIS A 165 6.02 -0.42 -2.07
C HIS A 165 6.46 -1.00 -0.73
N PRO A 166 7.07 -2.21 -0.70
CA PRO A 166 7.48 -2.87 0.55
C PRO A 166 8.62 -2.12 1.26
N ALA A 167 9.44 -1.38 0.52
CA ALA A 167 10.54 -0.55 1.04
C ALA A 167 10.17 0.94 1.05
N LYS A 168 8.94 1.28 1.45
CA LYS A 168 8.48 2.66 1.58
C LYS A 168 9.35 3.41 2.60
N LEU A 169 9.74 4.64 2.29
CA LEU A 169 10.47 5.50 3.21
C LEU A 169 9.64 5.74 4.48
N ARG A 170 10.22 5.54 5.65
CA ARG A 170 9.55 5.71 6.93
C ARG A 170 8.95 7.11 7.07
N ARG A 171 9.68 8.16 6.70
CA ARG A 171 9.17 9.55 6.69
C ARG A 171 7.89 9.71 5.89
N TYR A 172 7.79 9.02 4.73
CA TYR A 172 6.58 9.09 3.93
C TYR A 172 5.43 8.30 4.56
N GLN A 173 5.73 7.17 5.21
CA GLN A 173 4.72 6.41 5.97
C GLN A 173 4.15 7.23 7.13
N GLU A 174 5.01 7.90 7.88
CA GLU A 174 4.59 8.81 8.97
C GLU A 174 3.73 9.97 8.45
N LEU A 175 4.11 10.56 7.30
CA LEU A 175 3.30 11.59 6.65
C LEU A 175 1.92 11.06 6.21
N ILE A 176 1.85 9.82 5.72
CA ILE A 176 0.59 9.16 5.37
C ILE A 176 -0.30 9.04 6.61
N GLU A 177 0.22 8.50 7.70
CA GLU A 177 -0.53 8.19 8.92
C GLU A 177 -1.01 9.46 9.63
N GLU A 178 -0.15 10.45 9.76
CA GLU A 178 -0.47 11.67 10.51
C GLU A 178 -1.28 12.69 9.71
N HIS A 179 -1.07 12.79 8.40
CA HIS A 179 -1.65 13.85 7.58
C HIS A 179 -2.49 13.34 6.42
N ILE A 180 -1.89 12.57 5.47
CA ILE A 180 -2.52 12.31 4.19
C ILE A 180 -3.83 11.55 4.34
N GLN A 181 -3.91 10.55 5.22
CA GLN A 181 -5.15 9.78 5.44
C GLN A 181 -6.29 10.68 5.95
N LYS A 182 -5.99 11.62 6.84
CA LYS A 182 -6.98 12.56 7.36
C LYS A 182 -7.44 13.54 6.27
N GLU A 183 -6.50 14.01 5.47
CA GLU A 183 -6.77 14.93 4.36
C GLU A 183 -7.52 14.26 3.19
N MET A 184 -7.30 12.97 2.94
CA MET A 184 -8.10 12.20 1.97
C MET A 184 -9.60 12.23 2.32
N GLY A 185 -9.94 12.10 3.61
CA GLY A 185 -11.33 12.24 4.07
C GLY A 185 -11.87 13.65 3.86
N ARG A 186 -11.07 14.68 4.17
CA ARG A 186 -11.45 16.09 4.03
C ARG A 186 -11.65 16.50 2.57
N ILE A 187 -10.73 16.14 1.68
CA ILE A 187 -10.84 16.46 0.25
C ILE A 187 -12.01 15.71 -0.40
N SER A 188 -12.25 14.47 -0.03
CA SER A 188 -13.42 13.71 -0.45
C SER A 188 -14.71 14.41 -0.01
N GLY A 189 -14.80 14.81 1.26
CA GLY A 189 -15.94 15.56 1.79
C GLY A 189 -16.15 16.90 1.08
N ALA A 190 -15.07 17.63 0.81
CA ALA A 190 -15.12 18.90 0.08
C ALA A 190 -15.64 18.70 -1.36
N ILE A 191 -15.16 17.68 -2.08
CA ILE A 191 -15.65 17.34 -3.43
C ILE A 191 -17.17 17.09 -3.44
N TYR A 192 -17.69 16.35 -2.47
CA TYR A 192 -19.13 16.12 -2.35
C TYR A 192 -19.90 17.40 -2.00
N ALA A 193 -19.40 18.19 -1.05
CA ALA A 193 -20.07 19.41 -0.57
C ALA A 193 -20.14 20.51 -1.64
N THR A 194 -19.11 20.62 -2.49
CA THR A 194 -18.98 21.68 -3.52
C THR A 194 -19.46 21.24 -4.92
N GLY A 195 -20.03 20.02 -5.03
CA GLY A 195 -20.42 19.48 -6.33
C GLY A 195 -19.23 19.35 -7.30
N GLN A 196 -18.05 18.99 -6.79
CA GLN A 196 -16.79 18.77 -7.53
C GLN A 196 -16.03 20.05 -7.93
N ASP A 197 -16.47 21.21 -7.47
CA ASP A 197 -15.76 22.48 -7.69
C ASP A 197 -15.00 22.90 -6.42
N LEU A 198 -13.76 22.45 -6.30
CA LEU A 198 -12.90 22.74 -5.15
C LEU A 198 -12.46 24.22 -5.05
N THR A 199 -12.81 25.09 -6.01
CA THR A 199 -12.60 26.55 -5.85
C THR A 199 -13.53 27.14 -4.78
N GLN A 200 -14.60 26.45 -4.45
CA GLN A 200 -15.62 26.88 -3.48
C GLN A 200 -15.27 26.53 -2.01
N CYS A 201 -14.14 25.90 -1.76
CA CYS A 201 -13.68 25.58 -0.41
C CYS A 201 -12.33 26.23 -0.11
N ASP A 202 -11.95 26.31 1.17
CA ASP A 202 -10.62 26.71 1.59
C ASP A 202 -9.69 25.46 1.62
N GLY A 203 -9.16 25.10 0.46
CA GLY A 203 -8.29 23.95 0.31
C GLY A 203 -6.93 24.11 0.99
N ASP A 204 -6.45 25.35 1.21
CA ASP A 204 -5.19 25.56 1.92
C ASP A 204 -5.30 25.21 3.41
N SER A 205 -6.47 25.36 4.02
CA SER A 205 -6.73 24.92 5.40
C SER A 205 -7.17 23.45 5.49
N LEU A 206 -7.87 22.94 4.48
CA LEU A 206 -8.47 21.60 4.57
C LEU A 206 -7.49 20.46 4.26
N PHE A 207 -6.60 20.66 3.26
CA PHE A 207 -5.68 19.62 2.80
C PHE A 207 -4.31 20.17 2.37
N PRO A 208 -3.63 20.90 3.29
CA PRO A 208 -2.37 21.57 3.00
C PRO A 208 -1.24 20.63 2.58
N VAL A 209 -1.18 19.43 3.13
CA VAL A 209 -0.12 18.45 2.80
C VAL A 209 -0.35 17.85 1.41
N LEU A 210 -1.57 17.57 1.01
CA LEU A 210 -1.87 17.16 -0.37
C LEU A 210 -1.52 18.29 -1.36
N ASN A 211 -1.77 19.55 -1.01
CA ASN A 211 -1.36 20.69 -1.81
C ASN A 211 0.16 20.82 -1.93
N MET A 212 0.89 20.64 -0.82
CA MET A 212 2.35 20.62 -0.78
C MET A 212 2.93 19.49 -1.64
N LEU A 213 2.27 18.32 -1.69
CA LEU A 213 2.67 17.20 -2.55
C LEU A 213 2.32 17.42 -4.03
N ASN A 214 1.84 18.60 -4.42
CA ASN A 214 1.38 18.91 -5.77
C ASN A 214 0.31 17.95 -6.28
N THR A 215 -0.67 17.63 -5.44
CA THR A 215 -1.82 16.81 -5.81
C THR A 215 -2.79 17.61 -6.63
N ARG A 216 -2.56 17.66 -7.95
CA ARG A 216 -3.34 18.47 -8.90
C ARG A 216 -4.68 17.83 -9.25
N TRP A 217 -4.75 16.51 -9.23
CA TRP A 217 -5.92 15.77 -9.64
C TRP A 217 -6.35 14.75 -8.58
N VAL A 218 -7.67 14.62 -8.41
CA VAL A 218 -8.27 13.61 -7.55
C VAL A 218 -9.23 12.76 -8.38
N ILE A 219 -9.00 11.46 -8.44
CA ILE A 219 -9.92 10.53 -9.09
C ILE A 219 -10.90 10.02 -8.05
N VAL A 220 -12.19 10.23 -8.31
CA VAL A 220 -13.30 9.84 -7.45
C VAL A 220 -14.30 8.96 -8.20
N GLY A 221 -15.07 8.17 -7.47
CA GLY A 221 -16.12 7.33 -8.03
C GLY A 221 -16.98 6.72 -6.93
N ASP A 222 -18.19 6.35 -7.28
CA ASP A 222 -19.18 5.72 -6.39
C ASP A 222 -19.20 4.17 -6.51
N GLY A 223 -18.28 3.61 -7.28
CA GLY A 223 -18.22 2.17 -7.58
C GLY A 223 -19.30 1.67 -8.55
N LYS A 224 -20.23 2.53 -8.98
CA LYS A 224 -21.32 2.21 -9.92
C LYS A 224 -21.14 2.89 -11.26
N SER A 225 -20.60 4.10 -11.24
CA SER A 225 -20.34 4.92 -12.43
C SER A 225 -18.86 4.87 -12.81
N ALA A 226 -18.53 5.33 -14.02
CA ALA A 226 -17.15 5.48 -14.44
C ALA A 226 -16.45 6.50 -13.52
N PRO A 227 -15.18 6.27 -13.12
CA PRO A 227 -14.42 7.21 -12.33
C PRO A 227 -14.30 8.58 -13.02
N MET A 228 -14.26 9.62 -12.22
CA MET A 228 -14.14 11.01 -12.67
C MET A 228 -12.92 11.68 -12.07
N ALA A 229 -12.30 12.58 -12.82
CA ALA A 229 -11.19 13.39 -12.35
C ALA A 229 -11.70 14.77 -11.91
N VAL A 230 -11.31 15.18 -10.71
CA VAL A 230 -11.59 16.52 -10.14
C VAL A 230 -10.28 17.27 -10.01
N ALA A 231 -10.25 18.49 -10.54
CA ALA A 231 -9.08 19.37 -10.43
C ALA A 231 -8.98 19.94 -9.00
N ASN A 232 -7.75 19.92 -8.44
CA ASN A 232 -7.42 20.64 -7.22
C ASN A 232 -6.69 21.95 -7.57
N PRO A 233 -7.35 23.11 -7.53
CA PRO A 233 -6.74 24.40 -7.83
C PRO A 233 -5.75 24.85 -6.76
N TRP A 234 -5.77 24.24 -5.59
CA TRP A 234 -4.95 24.58 -4.43
C TRP A 234 -3.56 23.94 -4.43
N ALA A 235 -3.27 23.04 -5.38
CA ALA A 235 -1.95 22.42 -5.48
C ALA A 235 -0.84 23.48 -5.61
N ALA A 236 0.25 23.31 -4.84
CA ALA A 236 1.31 24.32 -4.73
C ALA A 236 2.26 24.36 -5.94
N GLY A 237 2.17 23.38 -6.86
CA GLY A 237 3.11 23.23 -7.96
C GLY A 237 4.36 22.46 -7.57
N ASN A 238 5.36 22.47 -8.46
CA ASN A 238 6.59 21.67 -8.26
C ASN A 238 7.59 22.32 -7.31
N ALA A 239 7.62 23.64 -7.25
CA ALA A 239 8.46 24.42 -6.35
C ALA A 239 7.87 25.82 -6.17
N TRP A 240 8.11 26.41 -5.03
CA TRP A 240 7.68 27.78 -4.71
C TRP A 240 8.59 28.38 -3.65
N PHE A 241 8.59 29.70 -3.53
CA PHE A 241 9.26 30.42 -2.48
C PHE A 241 8.37 30.49 -1.24
N ALA A 242 8.82 29.98 -0.10
CA ALA A 242 8.18 30.21 1.19
C ALA A 242 8.51 31.61 1.73
N SER A 243 7.58 32.20 2.46
CA SER A 243 7.77 33.55 3.03
C SER A 243 8.60 33.53 4.31
N GLU A 244 8.60 32.41 5.03
CA GLU A 244 9.33 32.22 6.27
C GLU A 244 9.82 30.80 6.45
N VAL A 245 10.84 30.62 7.29
CA VAL A 245 11.29 29.32 7.75
C VAL A 245 11.08 29.24 9.27
N LYS A 246 10.27 28.28 9.71
CA LYS A 246 10.06 27.97 11.11
C LYS A 246 10.99 26.84 11.53
N TYR A 247 11.91 27.14 12.44
CA TYR A 247 12.80 26.13 12.99
C TYR A 247 12.15 25.40 14.16
N VAL A 248 12.34 24.10 14.23
CA VAL A 248 11.81 23.21 15.27
C VAL A 248 12.89 22.25 15.77
N ALA A 249 12.67 21.66 16.95
CA ALA A 249 13.71 20.94 17.67
C ALA A 249 14.19 19.64 16.98
N ASP A 250 13.29 18.95 16.27
CA ASP A 250 13.56 17.63 15.71
C ASP A 250 12.54 17.27 14.60
N ALA A 251 12.72 16.08 14.01
CA ALA A 251 11.88 15.58 12.92
C ALA A 251 10.41 15.33 13.35
N ASP A 252 10.16 14.94 14.60
CA ASP A 252 8.80 14.73 15.11
C ASP A 252 8.08 16.08 15.22
N ALA A 253 8.79 17.11 15.64
CA ALA A 253 8.28 18.48 15.67
C ALA A 253 8.07 19.06 14.25
N GLU A 254 8.90 18.70 13.27
CA GLU A 254 8.65 19.04 11.84
C GLU A 254 7.32 18.45 11.37
N LEU A 255 7.08 17.16 11.63
CA LEU A 255 5.85 16.47 11.25
C LEU A 255 4.62 17.10 11.95
N ALA A 256 4.72 17.33 13.25
CA ALA A 256 3.64 17.94 14.04
C ALA A 256 3.30 19.38 13.59
N ALA A 257 4.31 20.15 13.20
CA ALA A 257 4.12 21.52 12.76
C ALA A 257 3.25 21.66 11.51
N LEU A 258 3.25 20.64 10.63
CA LEU A 258 2.41 20.62 9.41
C LEU A 258 0.89 20.70 9.71
N HIS A 259 0.45 20.40 10.92
CA HIS A 259 -0.95 20.58 11.32
C HIS A 259 -1.37 22.05 11.45
N HIS A 260 -0.42 22.96 11.61
CA HIS A 260 -0.66 24.34 12.05
C HIS A 260 -0.07 25.40 11.13
N ILE A 261 0.46 25.00 9.99
CA ILE A 261 1.05 25.93 9.00
C ILE A 261 0.37 25.80 7.65
N ASN A 262 0.50 26.86 6.85
CA ASN A 262 0.28 26.78 5.42
C ASN A 262 1.64 26.52 4.74
N PRO A 263 1.89 25.33 4.17
CA PRO A 263 3.18 25.00 3.56
C PRO A 263 3.57 25.88 2.37
N LYS A 264 2.60 26.59 1.75
CA LYS A 264 2.88 27.57 0.69
C LYS A 264 3.56 28.82 1.20
N LEU A 265 3.38 29.15 2.49
CA LEU A 265 3.90 30.35 3.11
C LEU A 265 5.07 30.06 4.06
N THR A 266 4.96 28.98 4.83
CA THR A 266 5.91 28.65 5.90
C THR A 266 6.57 27.32 5.61
N ALA A 267 7.88 27.32 5.46
CA ALA A 267 8.69 26.10 5.49
C ALA A 267 9.01 25.72 6.94
N VAL A 268 9.07 24.44 7.25
CA VAL A 268 9.52 23.94 8.55
C VAL A 268 10.83 23.20 8.38
N ALA A 269 11.79 23.47 9.25
CA ALA A 269 13.09 22.82 9.25
C ALA A 269 13.55 22.50 10.67
N ASP A 270 14.24 21.37 10.82
CA ASP A 270 14.94 21.02 12.04
C ASP A 270 16.03 22.05 12.34
N GLU A 271 16.16 22.44 13.60
CA GLU A 271 17.13 23.44 14.10
C GLU A 271 18.57 23.17 13.66
N ARG A 272 18.95 21.90 13.46
CA ARG A 272 20.28 21.51 12.96
C ARG A 272 20.64 22.05 11.59
N PHE A 273 19.64 22.50 10.83
CA PHE A 273 19.85 23.05 9.49
C PHE A 273 19.89 24.59 9.48
N ARG A 274 19.73 25.26 10.64
CA ARG A 274 19.69 26.72 10.73
C ARG A 274 20.95 27.37 10.13
N ASP A 275 22.12 26.84 10.41
CA ASP A 275 23.39 27.40 9.90
C ASP A 275 23.51 27.31 8.37
N VAL A 276 22.82 26.35 7.75
CA VAL A 276 22.85 26.14 6.29
C VAL A 276 21.77 26.93 5.60
N LEU A 277 20.55 26.97 6.16
CA LEU A 277 19.39 27.62 5.57
C LEU A 277 19.35 29.14 5.88
N GLY A 278 19.96 29.54 6.98
CA GLY A 278 19.95 30.93 7.44
C GLY A 278 18.60 31.39 7.95
N GLU A 279 18.47 32.70 8.15
CA GLU A 279 17.18 33.32 8.49
C GLU A 279 16.42 33.66 7.21
N SER A 280 15.09 33.61 7.30
CA SER A 280 14.23 33.96 6.17
C SER A 280 14.33 35.44 5.86
N SER A 281 14.57 35.78 4.61
CA SER A 281 14.57 37.18 4.12
C SER A 281 13.17 37.67 3.70
N GLY A 282 12.16 36.84 3.81
CA GLY A 282 10.82 37.10 3.31
C GLY A 282 10.66 36.73 1.83
N ARG A 283 9.49 36.98 1.31
CA ARG A 283 9.18 36.77 -0.13
C ARG A 283 8.87 38.09 -0.78
N ASP A 284 9.56 38.41 -1.87
CA ASP A 284 9.11 39.51 -2.73
C ASP A 284 7.98 39.05 -3.67
N SER A 285 7.16 39.98 -4.13
CA SER A 285 6.02 39.71 -5.00
C SER A 285 6.43 39.27 -6.43
N LEU A 286 7.70 39.37 -6.78
CA LEU A 286 8.26 39.07 -8.09
C LEU A 286 9.03 37.74 -8.08
N SER A 287 9.23 37.13 -6.91
CA SER A 287 9.91 35.84 -6.79
C SER A 287 9.11 34.77 -7.51
N GLN A 288 9.75 34.10 -8.46
CA GLN A 288 9.18 33.05 -9.27
C GLN A 288 10.17 31.91 -9.44
N VAL A 289 9.65 30.66 -9.43
CA VAL A 289 10.41 29.47 -9.77
C VAL A 289 9.63 28.67 -10.80
N VAL A 290 10.31 28.30 -11.90
CA VAL A 290 9.73 27.58 -13.03
C VAL A 290 10.56 26.35 -13.31
N LEU A 291 9.92 25.21 -13.41
CA LEU A 291 10.57 23.96 -13.80
C LEU A 291 10.85 23.98 -15.30
N GLN A 292 12.12 23.90 -15.69
CA GLN A 292 12.58 23.92 -17.09
C GLN A 292 12.73 22.52 -17.68
N SER A 293 13.24 21.57 -16.89
CA SER A 293 13.36 20.19 -17.33
C SER A 293 13.22 19.22 -16.17
N TYR A 294 12.70 18.05 -16.48
CA TYR A 294 12.48 16.97 -15.54
C TYR A 294 13.01 15.66 -16.12
N ASP A 295 14.04 15.12 -15.49
CA ASP A 295 14.55 13.77 -15.70
C ASP A 295 14.52 12.98 -14.39
N ALA A 296 14.61 11.66 -14.46
CA ALA A 296 14.50 10.78 -13.28
C ALA A 296 15.48 11.15 -12.15
N ASN A 297 16.67 11.68 -12.49
CA ASN A 297 17.74 12.01 -11.55
C ASN A 297 18.14 13.51 -11.60
N ARG A 298 17.46 14.33 -12.39
CA ARG A 298 17.82 15.73 -12.58
C ARG A 298 16.58 16.58 -12.81
N LEU A 299 16.40 17.57 -11.95
CA LEU A 299 15.40 18.62 -12.07
C LEU A 299 16.12 19.96 -12.29
N VAL A 300 15.73 20.72 -13.28
CA VAL A 300 16.30 22.04 -13.56
C VAL A 300 15.22 23.08 -13.40
N TYR A 301 15.46 24.05 -12.54
CA TYR A 301 14.57 25.17 -12.28
C TYR A 301 15.22 26.47 -12.69
N GLU A 302 14.43 27.39 -13.23
CA GLU A 302 14.78 28.78 -13.38
C GLU A 302 14.13 29.57 -12.25
N CYS A 303 14.97 30.24 -11.47
CA CYS A 303 14.53 31.04 -10.32
C CYS A 303 14.80 32.49 -10.56
N THR A 304 13.79 33.34 -10.35
CA THR A 304 13.91 34.81 -10.36
C THR A 304 13.56 35.32 -8.98
N SER A 305 14.46 36.10 -8.38
CA SER A 305 14.26 36.80 -7.12
C SER A 305 15.02 38.09 -7.13
N GLN A 306 14.51 39.11 -6.45
CA GLN A 306 15.20 40.40 -6.28
C GLN A 306 16.00 40.50 -4.97
N GLN A 307 16.03 39.39 -4.20
CA GLN A 307 16.79 39.27 -2.93
C GLN A 307 17.95 38.30 -3.07
#